data_413caf25403f52646c37c0d921d19644
#
_entry.id   413caf25403f52646c37c0d921d19644
#
_cell.length_a   1.000
_cell.length_b   1.000
_cell.length_c   1.000
_cell.angle_alpha   90.00
_cell.angle_beta   90.00
_cell.angle_gamma   90.00
#
_symmetry.space_group_name_H-M   'P 1'
#
loop_
_entity.id
_entity.type
_entity.pdbx_description
1 polymer ?
#
loop_
_entity_poly.entity_id
_entity_poly.type
_entity_poly.pdbx_seq_one_letter_code
_entity_poly.pdbx_strand_id
1 'polypeptide(L)'
;MFKIFLLSLSFIYSDHVNELPQGLTDWELDNIDIIHSMGSRTIPPEGPIRNIAEYDPMQGVLIRYPFGISTSIIKEIAEDLVVYCLVSSNQQSSAYNSMNNADVNMSNVEFILGSTDSYWTRDYGPWWITDGNGEFGIVDFTYNRPRPNDNQAPSKVAQHLNVPYYSADLVSTGGNYMT
;
A
#
# COMPACT_ATOMS: atom_id res chain seq x y z
N MET A 1 -51.39 -29.20 -14.25
CA MET A 1 -50.93 -27.93 -13.63
C MET A 1 -49.43 -28.08 -13.30
N PHE A 2 -48.57 -27.76 -14.27
CA PHE A 2 -47.12 -27.89 -14.12
C PHE A 2 -46.56 -26.60 -13.48
N LYS A 3 -45.95 -26.72 -12.31
CA LYS A 3 -45.19 -25.63 -11.68
C LYS A 3 -43.78 -25.63 -12.24
N ILE A 4 -43.48 -24.63 -13.07
CA ILE A 4 -42.10 -24.34 -13.53
C ILE A 4 -41.38 -23.68 -12.37
N PHE A 5 -40.37 -24.35 -11.81
CA PHE A 5 -39.42 -23.76 -10.87
C PHE A 5 -38.35 -23.03 -11.69
N LEU A 6 -38.40 -21.70 -11.71
CA LEU A 6 -37.29 -20.89 -12.19
C LEU A 6 -36.17 -20.91 -11.14
N LEU A 7 -35.11 -21.66 -11.42
CA LEU A 7 -33.86 -21.50 -10.68
C LEU A 7 -33.21 -20.19 -11.13
N SER A 8 -33.27 -19.15 -10.31
CA SER A 8 -32.44 -17.97 -10.51
C SER A 8 -30.99 -18.34 -10.14
N LEU A 9 -30.15 -18.56 -11.13
CA LEU A 9 -28.69 -18.58 -10.95
C LEU A 9 -28.29 -17.14 -10.64
N SER A 10 -28.10 -16.84 -9.36
CA SER A 10 -27.36 -15.65 -8.94
C SER A 10 -25.90 -15.91 -9.32
N PHE A 11 -25.46 -15.34 -10.42
CA PHE A 11 -24.04 -15.16 -10.67
C PHE A 11 -23.52 -14.25 -9.56
N ILE A 12 -22.83 -14.82 -8.60
CA ILE A 12 -21.94 -14.06 -7.74
C ILE A 12 -20.84 -13.55 -8.67
N TYR A 13 -20.98 -12.34 -9.16
CA TYR A 13 -19.88 -11.58 -9.70
C TYR A 13 -18.95 -11.37 -8.49
N SER A 14 -17.98 -12.25 -8.33
CA SER A 14 -16.78 -11.92 -7.61
C SER A 14 -16.19 -10.75 -8.39
N ASP A 15 -16.19 -9.56 -7.80
CA ASP A 15 -15.33 -8.48 -8.24
C ASP A 15 -13.90 -9.00 -8.14
N HIS A 16 -13.44 -9.68 -9.18
CA HIS A 16 -12.02 -9.87 -9.43
C HIS A 16 -11.49 -8.48 -9.74
N VAL A 17 -11.18 -7.74 -8.69
CA VAL A 17 -10.26 -6.63 -8.79
C VAL A 17 -9.07 -7.18 -9.56
N ASN A 18 -8.70 -6.53 -10.66
CA ASN A 18 -7.51 -6.89 -11.43
C ASN A 18 -6.29 -6.69 -10.54
N GLU A 19 -6.03 -7.66 -9.68
CA GLU A 19 -4.87 -7.70 -8.82
C GLU A 19 -3.68 -8.08 -9.70
N LEU A 20 -2.74 -7.15 -9.84
CA LEU A 20 -1.53 -7.46 -10.57
C LEU A 20 -0.78 -8.57 -9.84
N PRO A 21 -0.34 -9.63 -10.54
CA PRO A 21 0.32 -10.77 -9.94
C PRO A 21 1.68 -10.38 -9.34
N GLN A 22 2.24 -11.26 -8.53
CA GLN A 22 3.60 -11.10 -8.00
C GLN A 22 4.64 -11.09 -9.14
N GLY A 23 4.45 -11.92 -10.17
CA GLY A 23 5.26 -11.90 -11.39
C GLY A 23 4.94 -10.71 -12.28
N LEU A 24 5.78 -10.47 -13.29
CA LEU A 24 5.49 -9.50 -14.35
C LEU A 24 4.42 -10.07 -15.30
N THR A 25 3.47 -9.23 -15.65
CA THR A 25 2.54 -9.49 -16.76
C THR A 25 3.24 -9.28 -18.11
N ASP A 26 2.65 -9.76 -19.19
CA ASP A 26 3.20 -9.53 -20.54
C ASP A 26 3.30 -8.04 -20.86
N TRP A 27 2.30 -7.25 -20.46
CA TRP A 27 2.34 -5.80 -20.62
C TRP A 27 3.51 -5.16 -19.84
N GLU A 28 3.76 -5.60 -18.60
CA GLU A 28 4.85 -5.09 -17.78
C GLU A 28 6.22 -5.47 -18.35
N LEU A 29 6.34 -6.66 -18.97
CA LEU A 29 7.55 -7.08 -19.70
C LEU A 29 7.84 -6.17 -20.91
N ASP A 30 6.80 -5.84 -21.67
CA ASP A 30 6.90 -4.96 -22.84
C ASP A 30 7.17 -3.49 -22.46
N ASN A 31 6.90 -3.11 -21.21
CA ASN A 31 7.01 -1.73 -20.72
C ASN A 31 8.03 -1.57 -19.58
N ILE A 32 9.00 -2.47 -19.48
CA ILE A 32 9.99 -2.50 -18.38
C ILE A 32 10.80 -1.18 -18.28
N ASP A 33 10.99 -0.49 -19.39
CA ASP A 33 11.73 0.77 -19.45
C ASP A 33 11.06 1.92 -18.69
N ILE A 34 9.76 1.79 -18.36
CA ILE A 34 9.03 2.75 -17.51
C ILE A 34 9.72 2.88 -16.16
N ILE A 35 10.28 1.79 -15.61
CA ILE A 35 10.96 1.78 -14.31
C ILE A 35 12.04 2.87 -14.25
N HIS A 36 12.85 3.01 -15.29
CA HIS A 36 13.91 4.02 -15.33
C HIS A 36 13.39 5.46 -15.31
N SER A 37 12.15 5.67 -15.79
CA SER A 37 11.52 6.99 -15.79
C SER A 37 10.86 7.35 -14.45
N MET A 38 10.64 6.39 -13.56
CA MET A 38 10.01 6.59 -12.26
C MET A 38 11.02 7.03 -11.18
N GLY A 39 12.33 6.87 -11.45
CA GLY A 39 13.39 7.17 -10.50
C GLY A 39 13.44 8.65 -10.13
N SER A 40 13.73 8.92 -8.88
CA SER A 40 14.01 10.25 -8.37
C SER A 40 15.14 10.22 -7.34
N ARG A 41 15.73 11.39 -7.09
CA ARG A 41 16.78 11.53 -6.08
C ARG A 41 16.61 12.82 -5.31
N THR A 42 16.64 12.72 -3.99
CA THR A 42 16.69 13.87 -3.09
C THR A 42 18.09 14.04 -2.48
N ILE A 43 18.28 15.10 -1.70
CA ILE A 43 19.42 15.19 -0.79
C ILE A 43 19.25 14.08 0.26
N PRO A 44 20.30 13.29 0.55
CA PRO A 44 20.25 12.25 1.58
C PRO A 44 19.89 12.83 2.96
N PRO A 45 19.29 12.01 3.86
CA PRO A 45 19.08 12.40 5.25
C PRO A 45 20.43 12.66 5.95
N GLU A 46 20.41 13.47 7.00
CA GLU A 46 21.60 13.73 7.83
C GLU A 46 21.89 12.51 8.70
N GLY A 47 23.17 12.05 8.69
CA GLY A 47 23.60 10.87 9.43
C GLY A 47 23.96 11.16 10.89
N PRO A 48 24.06 10.13 11.75
CA PRO A 48 23.91 8.70 11.41
C PRO A 48 22.45 8.28 11.22
N ILE A 49 22.21 7.39 10.26
CA ILE A 49 20.89 6.88 9.94
C ILE A 49 20.67 5.53 10.63
N ARG A 50 19.49 5.34 11.22
CA ARG A 50 19.03 4.05 11.72
C ARG A 50 17.77 3.60 10.96
N ASN A 51 17.78 2.43 10.39
CA ASN A 51 16.57 1.81 9.85
C ASN A 51 15.64 1.38 11.00
N ILE A 52 14.33 1.56 10.80
CA ILE A 52 13.34 1.02 11.70
C ILE A 52 13.11 -0.44 11.32
N ALA A 53 13.38 -1.34 12.24
CA ALA A 53 13.22 -2.77 12.04
C ALA A 53 11.77 -3.20 12.26
N GLU A 54 11.40 -4.35 11.69
CA GLU A 54 10.03 -4.89 11.80
C GLU A 54 9.63 -5.26 13.24
N TYR A 55 10.60 -5.48 14.11
CA TYR A 55 10.40 -5.77 15.53
C TYR A 55 10.41 -4.52 16.43
N ASP A 56 10.69 -3.34 15.87
CA ASP A 56 10.54 -2.08 16.61
C ASP A 56 9.05 -1.80 16.88
N PRO A 57 8.71 -1.05 17.94
CA PRO A 57 7.33 -0.65 18.22
C PRO A 57 6.71 0.08 17.03
N MET A 58 5.54 -0.38 16.59
CA MET A 58 4.80 0.17 15.46
C MET A 58 3.58 0.94 15.91
N GLN A 59 3.31 2.06 15.27
CA GLN A 59 2.12 2.87 15.49
C GLN A 59 0.93 2.37 14.71
N GLY A 60 1.15 1.77 13.53
CA GLY A 60 0.09 1.34 12.65
C GLY A 60 0.56 0.45 11.50
N VAL A 61 -0.38 0.04 10.69
CA VAL A 61 -0.18 -0.83 9.53
C VAL A 61 -0.68 -0.15 8.27
N LEU A 62 0.13 -0.17 7.21
CA LEU A 62 -0.27 0.33 5.90
C LEU A 62 -0.94 -0.78 5.09
N ILE A 63 -2.15 -0.50 4.64
CA ILE A 63 -2.89 -1.32 3.67
C ILE A 63 -3.31 -0.47 2.48
N ARG A 64 -3.89 -1.08 1.49
CA ARG A 64 -4.50 -0.38 0.35
C ARG A 64 -5.91 -0.88 0.09
N TYR A 65 -6.72 -0.12 -0.66
CA TYR A 65 -8.00 -0.56 -1.19
C TYR A 65 -7.97 -0.58 -2.74
N PRO A 66 -8.51 -1.65 -3.38
CA PRO A 66 -9.17 -2.84 -2.82
C PRO A 66 -8.23 -3.68 -1.94
N PHE A 67 -8.79 -4.29 -0.87
CA PHE A 67 -7.97 -4.96 0.14
C PHE A 67 -7.26 -6.20 -0.41
N GLY A 68 -5.98 -6.38 -0.07
CA GLY A 68 -5.22 -7.61 -0.29
C GLY A 68 -5.30 -8.61 0.88
N ILE A 69 -6.00 -8.23 1.98
CA ILE A 69 -6.21 -9.04 3.17
C ILE A 69 -7.69 -9.03 3.55
N SER A 70 -8.14 -9.99 4.35
CA SER A 70 -9.53 -10.04 4.79
C SER A 70 -9.88 -8.90 5.75
N THR A 71 -11.12 -8.44 5.72
CA THR A 71 -11.62 -7.42 6.65
C THR A 71 -11.59 -7.89 8.11
N SER A 72 -11.62 -9.20 8.36
CA SER A 72 -11.45 -9.76 9.71
C SER A 72 -10.05 -9.48 10.26
N ILE A 73 -9.00 -9.57 9.44
CA ILE A 73 -7.63 -9.21 9.84
C ILE A 73 -7.53 -7.70 10.08
N ILE A 74 -8.15 -6.90 9.21
CA ILE A 74 -8.19 -5.43 9.37
C ILE A 74 -8.86 -5.06 10.69
N LYS A 75 -9.96 -5.75 11.05
CA LYS A 75 -10.67 -5.56 12.31
C LYS A 75 -9.76 -5.80 13.52
N GLU A 76 -9.06 -6.94 13.57
CA GLU A 76 -8.14 -7.26 14.65
C GLU A 76 -7.00 -6.24 14.78
N ILE A 77 -6.43 -5.79 13.65
CA ILE A 77 -5.40 -4.75 13.65
C ILE A 77 -5.95 -3.44 14.23
N ALA A 78 -7.16 -3.06 13.86
CA ALA A 78 -7.79 -1.81 14.27
C ALA A 78 -8.21 -1.78 15.75
N GLU A 79 -8.13 -2.89 16.48
CA GLU A 79 -8.35 -2.87 17.94
C GLU A 79 -7.20 -2.16 18.68
N ASP A 80 -5.95 -2.33 18.23
CA ASP A 80 -4.77 -1.87 18.94
C ASP A 80 -3.92 -0.84 18.16
N LEU A 81 -4.02 -0.81 16.82
CA LEU A 81 -3.14 -0.03 15.95
C LEU A 81 -3.94 0.82 14.95
N VAL A 82 -3.31 1.88 14.45
CA VAL A 82 -3.87 2.66 13.35
C VAL A 82 -3.76 1.86 12.04
N VAL A 83 -4.85 1.78 11.30
CA VAL A 83 -4.88 1.24 9.94
C VAL A 83 -4.82 2.40 8.96
N TYR A 84 -3.66 2.60 8.34
CA TYR A 84 -3.47 3.56 7.25
C TYR A 84 -3.89 2.91 5.94
N CYS A 85 -4.95 3.40 5.31
CA CYS A 85 -5.50 2.82 4.09
C CYS A 85 -5.25 3.74 2.88
N LEU A 86 -4.32 3.34 2.01
CA LEU A 86 -4.15 3.97 0.69
C LEU A 86 -5.39 3.67 -0.17
N VAL A 87 -6.01 4.72 -0.68
CA VAL A 87 -7.24 4.59 -1.47
C VAL A 87 -7.38 5.73 -2.46
N SER A 88 -7.88 5.45 -3.66
CA SER A 88 -8.25 6.50 -4.60
C SER A 88 -9.51 7.25 -4.10
N SER A 89 -9.61 8.54 -4.41
CA SER A 89 -10.69 9.40 -3.93
C SER A 89 -12.09 8.89 -4.31
N ASN A 90 -12.23 8.26 -5.47
CA ASN A 90 -13.51 7.69 -5.93
C ASN A 90 -13.87 6.36 -5.25
N GLN A 91 -12.91 5.70 -4.59
CA GLN A 91 -13.12 4.42 -3.90
C GLN A 91 -13.17 4.55 -2.37
N GLN A 92 -12.88 5.71 -1.81
CA GLN A 92 -12.82 5.92 -0.36
C GLN A 92 -14.13 5.52 0.35
N SER A 93 -15.27 5.90 -0.22
CA SER A 93 -16.58 5.51 0.36
C SER A 93 -16.80 3.99 0.33
N SER A 94 -16.32 3.30 -0.71
CA SER A 94 -16.41 1.84 -0.79
C SER A 94 -15.51 1.16 0.23
N ALA A 95 -14.29 1.66 0.42
CA ALA A 95 -13.36 1.17 1.44
C ALA A 95 -13.95 1.36 2.84
N TYR A 96 -14.47 2.58 3.14
CA TYR A 96 -15.13 2.87 4.40
C TYR A 96 -16.28 1.90 4.68
N ASN A 97 -17.21 1.75 3.73
CA ASN A 97 -18.37 0.89 3.89
C ASN A 97 -17.97 -0.58 4.07
N SER A 98 -16.96 -1.06 3.36
CA SER A 98 -16.48 -2.44 3.49
C SER A 98 -15.92 -2.72 4.88
N MET A 99 -15.16 -1.79 5.46
CA MET A 99 -14.61 -1.93 6.82
C MET A 99 -15.70 -1.75 7.88
N ASN A 100 -16.54 -0.73 7.74
CA ASN A 100 -17.62 -0.46 8.70
C ASN A 100 -18.65 -1.60 8.78
N ASN A 101 -19.00 -2.22 7.63
CA ASN A 101 -19.90 -3.37 7.59
C ASN A 101 -19.28 -4.65 8.18
N ALA A 102 -17.97 -4.69 8.33
CA ALA A 102 -17.22 -5.77 8.98
C ALA A 102 -16.92 -5.47 10.45
N ASP A 103 -17.53 -4.44 11.02
CA ASP A 103 -17.33 -4.01 12.41
C ASP A 103 -15.88 -3.64 12.74
N VAL A 104 -15.13 -3.08 11.79
CA VAL A 104 -13.78 -2.54 12.03
C VAL A 104 -13.92 -1.28 12.91
N ASN A 105 -13.03 -1.11 13.88
CA ASN A 105 -12.97 0.10 14.69
C ASN A 105 -12.52 1.30 13.83
N MET A 106 -13.49 2.00 13.24
CA MET A 106 -13.24 3.11 12.31
C MET A 106 -12.55 4.33 12.96
N SER A 107 -12.51 4.42 14.29
CA SER A 107 -11.74 5.47 14.98
C SER A 107 -10.22 5.28 14.88
N ASN A 108 -9.79 4.05 14.55
CA ASN A 108 -8.40 3.69 14.31
C ASN A 108 -8.10 3.50 12.82
N VAL A 109 -8.92 4.08 11.92
CA VAL A 109 -8.68 4.02 10.47
C VAL A 109 -8.41 5.41 9.92
N GLU A 110 -7.30 5.56 9.22
CA GLU A 110 -6.95 6.77 8.48
C GLU A 110 -6.82 6.49 6.99
N PHE A 111 -7.49 7.31 6.16
CA PHE A 111 -7.42 7.19 4.70
C PHE A 111 -6.34 8.10 4.14
N ILE A 112 -5.41 7.50 3.39
CA ILE A 112 -4.39 8.22 2.62
C ILE A 112 -4.84 8.25 1.16
N LEU A 113 -5.11 9.46 0.63
CA LEU A 113 -5.56 9.59 -0.74
C LEU A 113 -4.43 9.34 -1.72
N GLY A 114 -4.56 8.28 -2.48
CA GLY A 114 -3.60 7.87 -3.50
C GLY A 114 -3.99 6.55 -4.15
N SER A 115 -3.98 6.51 -5.48
CA SER A 115 -4.16 5.25 -6.22
C SER A 115 -2.95 4.35 -6.02
N THR A 116 -3.17 3.05 -6.11
CA THR A 116 -2.15 2.01 -6.19
C THR A 116 -2.47 1.07 -7.35
N ASP A 117 -1.45 0.44 -7.92
CA ASP A 117 -1.62 -0.53 -9.01
C ASP A 117 -1.81 -1.95 -8.47
N SER A 118 -1.26 -2.22 -7.27
CA SER A 118 -1.31 -3.54 -6.64
C SER A 118 -1.45 -3.45 -5.11
N TYR A 119 -1.64 -4.59 -4.44
CA TYR A 119 -1.70 -4.66 -2.97
C TYR A 119 -0.36 -4.99 -2.30
N TRP A 120 0.73 -4.99 -3.06
CA TRP A 120 2.05 -5.40 -2.58
C TRP A 120 2.75 -4.28 -1.78
N THR A 121 2.11 -3.83 -0.70
CA THR A 121 2.62 -2.73 0.15
C THR A 121 4.01 -3.05 0.73
N ARG A 122 4.33 -4.32 0.98
CA ARG A 122 5.66 -4.74 1.38
C ARG A 122 6.71 -4.44 0.31
N ASP A 123 6.34 -4.60 -0.96
CA ASP A 123 7.29 -4.51 -2.07
C ASP A 123 7.61 -3.06 -2.46
N TYR A 124 6.66 -2.15 -2.36
CA TYR A 124 6.86 -0.75 -2.75
C TYR A 124 7.05 0.23 -1.59
N GLY A 125 7.03 -0.26 -0.33
CA GLY A 125 7.29 0.59 0.84
C GLY A 125 6.06 1.30 1.39
N PRO A 126 6.26 2.29 2.27
CA PRO A 126 7.50 3.01 2.59
C PRO A 126 8.48 2.26 3.50
N TRP A 127 9.75 2.69 3.47
CA TRP A 127 10.78 2.26 4.42
C TRP A 127 11.10 3.37 5.39
N TRP A 128 11.13 3.03 6.68
CA TRP A 128 11.24 3.99 7.75
C TRP A 128 12.64 4.08 8.31
N ILE A 129 13.06 5.30 8.60
CA ILE A 129 14.34 5.60 9.25
C ILE A 129 14.15 6.58 10.39
N THR A 130 15.16 6.65 11.25
CA THR A 130 15.47 7.87 12.03
C THR A 130 16.77 8.46 11.50
N ASP A 131 16.79 9.78 11.33
CA ASP A 131 17.99 10.53 10.93
C ASP A 131 18.94 10.81 12.11
N GLY A 132 20.03 11.54 11.83
CA GLY A 132 21.02 11.91 12.83
C GLY A 132 20.50 12.82 13.94
N ASN A 133 19.36 13.45 13.77
CA ASN A 133 18.67 14.27 14.77
C ASN A 133 17.62 13.46 15.57
N GLY A 134 17.40 12.19 15.18
CA GLY A 134 16.38 11.31 15.77
C GLY A 134 14.97 11.54 15.20
N GLU A 135 14.85 12.28 14.10
CA GLU A 135 13.57 12.50 13.44
C GLU A 135 13.19 11.31 12.54
N PHE A 136 11.91 10.95 12.55
CA PHE A 136 11.39 9.92 11.67
C PHE A 136 11.28 10.45 10.24
N GLY A 137 11.67 9.62 9.29
CA GLY A 137 11.55 9.92 7.88
C GLY A 137 11.30 8.66 7.06
N ILE A 138 10.97 8.86 5.79
CA ILE A 138 10.78 7.80 4.81
C ILE A 138 11.92 7.86 3.81
N VAL A 139 12.59 6.71 3.59
CA VAL A 139 13.47 6.48 2.46
C VAL A 139 12.68 5.70 1.41
N ASP A 140 12.87 6.07 0.16
CA ASP A 140 12.19 5.47 -0.98
C ASP A 140 13.18 5.05 -2.07
N PHE A 141 12.86 3.96 -2.73
CA PHE A 141 13.57 3.41 -3.88
C PHE A 141 12.61 3.29 -5.05
N THR A 142 13.12 3.41 -6.27
CA THR A 142 12.31 3.14 -7.45
C THR A 142 11.84 1.69 -7.43
N TYR A 143 10.52 1.49 -7.47
CA TYR A 143 9.95 0.15 -7.47
C TYR A 143 10.36 -0.62 -8.73
N ASN A 144 10.76 -1.87 -8.58
CA ASN A 144 11.26 -2.71 -9.66
C ASN A 144 10.14 -3.28 -10.57
N ARG A 145 8.98 -2.63 -10.59
CA ARG A 145 7.85 -2.94 -11.48
C ARG A 145 7.42 -1.67 -12.20
N PRO A 146 6.95 -1.75 -13.44
CA PRO A 146 6.39 -0.60 -14.16
C PRO A 146 4.98 -0.24 -13.64
N ARG A 147 4.90 0.08 -12.34
CA ARG A 147 3.69 0.40 -11.57
C ARG A 147 3.83 1.78 -10.94
N PRO A 148 3.57 2.85 -11.70
CA PRO A 148 3.84 4.21 -11.25
C PRO A 148 3.01 4.64 -10.04
N ASN A 149 1.79 4.13 -9.86
CA ASN A 149 0.99 4.45 -8.68
C ASN A 149 1.54 3.81 -7.41
N ASP A 150 2.04 2.58 -7.49
CA ASP A 150 2.72 1.89 -6.40
C ASP A 150 4.02 2.61 -6.04
N ASN A 151 4.82 2.98 -7.05
CA ASN A 151 6.07 3.72 -6.86
C ASN A 151 5.88 5.08 -6.16
N GLN A 152 4.70 5.67 -6.23
CA GLN A 152 4.39 6.93 -5.55
C GLN A 152 3.84 6.74 -4.14
N ALA A 153 3.56 5.52 -3.70
CA ALA A 153 2.94 5.28 -2.39
C ALA A 153 3.78 5.84 -1.22
N PRO A 154 5.12 5.66 -1.15
CA PRO A 154 5.93 6.20 -0.07
C PRO A 154 5.84 7.73 0.05
N SER A 155 5.86 8.46 -1.07
CA SER A 155 5.75 9.92 -1.07
C SER A 155 4.38 10.40 -0.58
N LYS A 156 3.29 9.69 -0.94
CA LYS A 156 1.93 9.99 -0.45
C LYS A 156 1.80 9.77 1.06
N VAL A 157 2.40 8.70 1.57
CA VAL A 157 2.45 8.42 3.01
C VAL A 157 3.25 9.50 3.74
N ALA A 158 4.41 9.88 3.23
CA ALA A 158 5.24 10.93 3.82
C ALA A 158 4.49 12.27 3.89
N GLN A 159 3.79 12.63 2.81
CA GLN A 159 2.98 13.86 2.76
C GLN A 159 1.82 13.81 3.77
N HIS A 160 1.11 12.69 3.87
CA HIS A 160 -0.02 12.53 4.79
C HIS A 160 0.43 12.65 6.26
N LEU A 161 1.53 12.00 6.60
CA LEU A 161 2.06 11.98 7.96
C LEU A 161 2.94 13.20 8.27
N ASN A 162 3.19 14.06 7.29
CA ASN A 162 4.04 15.24 7.40
C ASN A 162 5.44 14.92 7.95
N VAL A 163 6.06 13.86 7.39
CA VAL A 163 7.43 13.44 7.72
C VAL A 163 8.37 13.69 6.54
N PRO A 164 9.69 13.86 6.79
CA PRO A 164 10.69 13.97 5.73
C PRO A 164 10.65 12.78 4.77
N TYR A 165 10.86 13.09 3.49
CA TYR A 165 10.89 12.11 2.41
C TYR A 165 12.23 12.19 1.67
N TYR A 166 12.88 11.04 1.54
CA TYR A 166 14.17 10.89 0.90
C TYR A 166 14.08 9.82 -0.18
N SER A 167 14.45 10.16 -1.40
CA SER A 167 14.44 9.23 -2.53
C SER A 167 15.87 8.95 -3.00
N ALA A 168 16.18 7.67 -3.19
CA ALA A 168 17.44 7.19 -3.72
C ALA A 168 17.26 6.70 -5.16
N ASP A 169 18.20 7.06 -6.04
CA ASP A 169 18.24 6.58 -7.42
C ASP A 169 18.76 5.12 -7.46
N LEU A 170 17.92 4.24 -6.94
CA LEU A 170 18.17 2.80 -6.85
C LEU A 170 16.88 2.05 -7.14
N VAL A 171 16.93 1.07 -8.03
CA VAL A 171 15.79 0.19 -8.31
C VAL A 171 15.80 -0.97 -7.33
N SER A 172 14.73 -1.13 -6.54
CA SER A 172 14.63 -2.18 -5.53
C SER A 172 13.19 -2.63 -5.29
N THR A 173 13.03 -3.60 -4.42
CA THR A 173 11.76 -4.05 -3.85
C THR A 173 11.95 -4.42 -2.39
N GLY A 174 10.90 -4.28 -1.59
CA GLY A 174 10.94 -4.49 -0.14
C GLY A 174 11.32 -5.92 0.28
N GLY A 175 11.14 -6.90 -0.59
CA GLY A 175 11.63 -8.26 -0.35
C GLY A 175 13.16 -8.36 -0.27
N ASN A 176 13.87 -7.37 -0.80
CA ASN A 176 15.33 -7.26 -0.75
C ASN A 176 15.84 -6.31 0.36
N TYR A 177 14.91 -5.66 1.08
CA TYR A 177 15.22 -4.73 2.15
C TYR A 177 15.00 -5.41 3.51
N MET A 178 16.09 -5.58 4.25
CA MET A 178 16.10 -6.15 5.59
C MET A 178 16.91 -5.27 6.53
N THR A 179 16.49 -5.20 7.78
CA THR A 179 17.14 -4.41 8.85
C THR A 179 17.50 -5.27 10.04
#